data_9ee9babb5003e04bfa344b24db87aa26
#
_entry.id   9ee9babb5003e04bfa344b24db87aa26
#
_cell.length_a   1.000
_cell.length_b   1.000
_cell.length_c   1.000
_cell.angle_alpha   90.00
_cell.angle_beta   90.00
_cell.angle_gamma   90.00
#
_symmetry.space_group_name_H-M   'P 1'
#
loop_
_entity.id
_entity.type
_entity.pdbx_description
1 polymer ?
#
loop_
_entity_poly.entity_id
_entity_poly.type
_entity_poly.pdbx_seq_one_letter_code
_entity_poly.pdbx_strand_id
1 'polypeptide(L)'
;SMCPLVKSSYGFAISDRCPFFHFADLVIGETTCDGKKKMYELMSEFKPVHVMELPNSQSERGLVFWKSEIIRTKEYLEEFFHIVITEEMIRDAVHLNNEIRMSLKNLCELMKLDPAPVKGEDIQKMVQGSKYRFDFATTPGVVKEVIDKIMTEYRQGKHLEKRPRILVTGCPIGGDSLKVIRAIEDNGGVVVAIENCSGVRTLGNPVEEDCEDIYEAIARKYLSTGCSIMTPNDNRIDLI
;
A
#
# COMPACT_ATOMS: atom_id res chain seq x y z
N SER A 1 26.16 1.56 7.57
CA SER A 1 25.73 0.92 6.31
C SER A 1 24.23 1.02 6.16
N MET A 2 23.74 1.46 5.00
CA MET A 2 22.30 1.53 4.72
C MET A 2 21.73 0.13 4.45
N CYS A 3 20.43 -0.06 4.75
CA CYS A 3 19.78 -1.34 4.50
C CYS A 3 19.70 -1.67 2.98
N PRO A 4 19.57 -2.94 2.61
CA PRO A 4 19.52 -3.35 1.20
C PRO A 4 18.39 -2.68 0.41
N LEU A 5 17.21 -2.44 1.02
CA LEU A 5 16.09 -1.79 0.37
C LEU A 5 16.42 -0.34 -0.03
N VAL A 6 17.00 0.44 0.88
CA VAL A 6 17.43 1.82 0.60
C VAL A 6 18.52 1.85 -0.46
N LYS A 7 19.51 0.95 -0.37
CA LYS A 7 20.58 0.82 -1.39
C LYS A 7 20.00 0.48 -2.76
N SER A 8 19.06 -0.45 -2.83
CA SER A 8 18.41 -0.84 -4.07
C SER A 8 17.65 0.34 -4.69
N SER A 9 16.80 1.01 -3.91
CA SER A 9 16.02 2.16 -4.38
C SER A 9 16.92 3.29 -4.92
N TYR A 10 17.96 3.64 -4.18
CA TYR A 10 18.92 4.65 -4.60
C TYR A 10 19.72 4.20 -5.82
N GLY A 11 20.20 2.95 -5.83
CA GLY A 11 20.97 2.38 -6.94
C GLY A 11 20.18 2.36 -8.25
N PHE A 12 18.91 2.01 -8.21
CA PHE A 12 18.03 2.07 -9.40
C PHE A 12 17.82 3.51 -9.88
N ALA A 13 17.68 4.47 -8.95
CA ALA A 13 17.53 5.88 -9.29
C ALA A 13 18.77 6.45 -10.00
N ILE A 14 19.97 6.30 -9.40
CA ILE A 14 21.20 6.87 -9.95
C ILE A 14 21.71 6.15 -11.21
N SER A 15 21.32 4.90 -11.42
CA SER A 15 21.70 4.12 -12.62
C SER A 15 20.69 4.23 -13.76
N ASP A 16 19.65 5.06 -13.58
CA ASP A 16 18.55 5.25 -14.53
C ASP A 16 17.85 3.94 -14.96
N ARG A 17 17.74 3.00 -14.02
CA ARG A 17 17.10 1.70 -14.23
C ARG A 17 15.67 1.60 -13.71
N CYS A 18 15.19 2.64 -13.03
CA CYS A 18 13.83 2.71 -12.54
C CYS A 18 12.98 3.52 -13.53
N PRO A 19 12.06 2.91 -14.29
CA PRO A 19 11.21 3.65 -15.22
C PRO A 19 10.35 4.69 -14.51
N PHE A 20 9.87 4.40 -13.31
CA PHE A 20 9.10 5.36 -12.52
C PHE A 20 9.92 6.58 -12.13
N PHE A 21 11.16 6.39 -11.67
CA PHE A 21 12.04 7.51 -11.35
C PHE A 21 12.43 8.30 -12.61
N HIS A 22 12.67 7.60 -13.72
CA HIS A 22 13.03 8.22 -15.00
C HIS A 22 11.95 9.19 -15.49
N PHE A 23 10.69 8.75 -15.54
CA PHE A 23 9.58 9.52 -16.09
C PHE A 23 8.90 10.47 -15.08
N ALA A 24 9.17 10.33 -13.77
CA ALA A 24 8.60 11.21 -12.76
C ALA A 24 9.26 12.60 -12.81
N ASP A 25 8.47 13.66 -12.69
CA ASP A 25 8.95 15.04 -12.56
C ASP A 25 9.35 15.36 -11.12
N LEU A 26 8.74 14.67 -10.15
CA LEU A 26 8.89 14.89 -8.72
C LEU A 26 8.92 13.55 -7.98
N VAL A 27 9.71 13.48 -6.93
CA VAL A 27 9.69 12.39 -5.95
C VAL A 27 9.07 12.89 -4.65
N ILE A 28 8.04 12.18 -4.15
CA ILE A 28 7.50 12.40 -2.82
C ILE A 28 8.03 11.30 -1.91
N GLY A 29 8.67 11.70 -0.82
CA GLY A 29 9.26 10.81 0.17
C GLY A 29 8.68 11.00 1.55
N GLU A 30 8.96 10.07 2.45
CA GLU A 30 8.47 10.09 3.83
C GLU A 30 9.61 9.79 4.80
N THR A 31 9.59 10.44 5.97
CA THR A 31 10.63 10.27 7.00
C THR A 31 10.48 8.96 7.79
N THR A 32 10.33 7.83 7.09
CA THR A 32 10.11 6.51 7.72
C THR A 32 11.32 5.98 8.48
N CYS A 33 12.54 6.33 8.08
CA CYS A 33 13.76 5.99 8.80
C CYS A 33 14.93 6.87 8.34
N ASP A 34 16.02 6.91 9.12
CA ASP A 34 17.18 7.75 8.82
C ASP A 34 17.84 7.41 7.48
N GLY A 35 17.85 6.14 7.10
CA GLY A 35 18.36 5.71 5.80
C GLY A 35 17.55 6.30 4.64
N LYS A 36 16.23 6.33 4.74
CA LYS A 36 15.35 6.94 3.74
C LYS A 36 15.52 8.45 3.67
N LYS A 37 15.59 9.15 4.82
CA LYS A 37 15.84 10.60 4.86
C LYS A 37 17.09 10.95 4.07
N LYS A 38 18.20 10.23 4.32
CA LYS A 38 19.46 10.44 3.60
C LYS A 38 19.39 10.04 2.13
N MET A 39 18.61 9.02 1.79
CA MET A 39 18.36 8.64 0.40
C MET A 39 17.66 9.77 -0.36
N TYR A 40 16.62 10.37 0.21
CA TYR A 40 15.89 11.46 -0.42
C TYR A 40 16.74 12.73 -0.56
N GLU A 41 17.58 13.05 0.45
CA GLU A 41 18.55 14.12 0.38
C GLU A 41 19.52 13.93 -0.82
N LEU A 42 20.04 12.72 -1.01
CA LEU A 42 20.89 12.39 -2.15
C LEU A 42 20.14 12.38 -3.48
N MET A 43 18.88 11.92 -3.49
CA MET A 43 18.04 11.95 -4.70
C MET A 43 17.72 13.38 -5.15
N SER A 44 17.66 14.33 -4.23
CA SER A 44 17.39 15.74 -4.55
C SER A 44 18.51 16.40 -5.39
N GLU A 45 19.68 15.80 -5.48
CA GLU A 45 20.74 16.22 -6.38
C GLU A 45 20.43 15.95 -7.87
N PHE A 46 19.49 15.03 -8.16
CA PHE A 46 19.16 14.59 -9.51
C PHE A 46 17.74 14.99 -9.94
N LYS A 47 16.82 15.11 -8.97
CA LYS A 47 15.41 15.34 -9.24
C LYS A 47 14.78 16.09 -8.07
N PRO A 48 13.77 16.96 -8.29
CA PRO A 48 13.02 17.56 -7.19
C PRO A 48 12.45 16.49 -6.24
N VAL A 49 12.63 16.70 -4.94
CA VAL A 49 12.13 15.79 -3.89
C VAL A 49 11.35 16.59 -2.86
N HIS A 50 10.10 16.24 -2.64
CA HIS A 50 9.31 16.72 -1.52
C HIS A 50 9.27 15.65 -0.43
N VAL A 51 9.63 16.00 0.80
CA VAL A 51 9.65 15.07 1.93
C VAL A 51 8.55 15.42 2.91
N MET A 52 7.65 14.46 3.13
CA MET A 52 6.62 14.52 4.18
C MET A 52 7.22 14.03 5.49
N GLU A 53 7.07 14.83 6.54
CA GLU A 53 7.51 14.42 7.88
C GLU A 53 6.42 13.57 8.54
N LEU A 54 6.79 12.39 9.02
CA LEU A 54 5.87 11.49 9.70
C LEU A 54 5.86 11.75 11.21
N PRO A 55 4.69 11.80 11.86
CA PRO A 55 4.62 11.73 13.30
C PRO A 55 5.03 10.33 13.77
N ASN A 56 5.76 10.26 14.89
CA ASN A 56 6.20 9.01 15.46
C ASN A 56 5.22 8.44 16.51
N SER A 57 4.03 9.04 16.65
CA SER A 57 3.01 8.62 17.62
C SER A 57 1.61 8.81 17.06
N GLN A 58 0.67 8.00 17.56
CA GLN A 58 -0.76 8.06 17.22
C GLN A 58 -1.55 8.99 18.16
N SER A 59 -0.87 9.98 18.75
CA SER A 59 -1.47 11.00 19.62
C SER A 59 -2.25 12.04 18.82
N GLU A 60 -3.14 12.79 19.50
CA GLU A 60 -3.83 13.95 18.90
C GLU A 60 -2.86 14.99 18.35
N ARG A 61 -1.71 15.20 19.01
CA ARG A 61 -0.65 16.05 18.48
C ARG A 61 -0.06 15.50 17.18
N GLY A 62 0.12 14.17 17.11
CA GLY A 62 0.55 13.49 15.89
C GLY A 62 -0.46 13.62 14.76
N LEU A 63 -1.76 13.57 15.07
CA LEU A 63 -2.84 13.77 14.11
C LEU A 63 -2.82 15.18 13.51
N VAL A 64 -2.76 16.20 14.35
CA VAL A 64 -2.68 17.61 13.91
C VAL A 64 -1.44 17.84 13.04
N PHE A 65 -0.30 17.31 13.45
CA PHE A 65 0.94 17.40 12.69
C PHE A 65 0.82 16.69 11.34
N TRP A 66 0.31 15.46 11.31
CA TRP A 66 0.15 14.70 10.06
C TRP A 66 -0.82 15.36 9.08
N LYS A 67 -1.93 15.91 9.61
CA LYS A 67 -2.86 16.71 8.80
C LYS A 67 -2.15 17.92 8.16
N SER A 68 -1.35 18.63 8.92
CA SER A 68 -0.60 19.79 8.39
C SER A 68 0.39 19.39 7.28
N GLU A 69 1.02 18.21 7.38
CA GLU A 69 1.91 17.69 6.34
C GLU A 69 1.17 17.31 5.07
N ILE A 70 -0.05 16.77 5.18
CA ILE A 70 -0.91 16.48 4.01
C ILE A 70 -1.27 17.80 3.30
N ILE A 71 -1.66 18.83 4.04
CA ILE A 71 -1.99 20.15 3.49
C ILE A 71 -0.75 20.78 2.84
N ARG A 72 0.40 20.76 3.52
CA ARG A 72 1.67 21.25 2.98
C ARG A 72 2.07 20.56 1.69
N THR A 73 1.83 19.25 1.60
CA THR A 73 2.11 18.48 0.38
C THR A 73 1.18 18.91 -0.76
N LYS A 74 -0.11 19.13 -0.48
CA LYS A 74 -1.05 19.68 -1.47
C LYS A 74 -0.57 21.04 -2.00
N GLU A 75 -0.25 21.97 -1.10
CA GLU A 75 0.21 23.31 -1.46
C GLU A 75 1.50 23.26 -2.29
N TYR A 76 2.44 22.40 -1.92
CA TYR A 76 3.65 22.17 -2.71
C TYR A 76 3.36 21.65 -4.12
N LEU A 77 2.41 20.72 -4.28
CA LEU A 77 2.01 20.19 -5.59
C LEU A 77 1.33 21.27 -6.46
N GLU A 78 0.49 22.12 -5.85
CA GLU A 78 -0.14 23.24 -6.54
C GLU A 78 0.89 24.24 -7.07
N GLU A 79 1.89 24.59 -6.26
CA GLU A 79 2.98 25.47 -6.65
C GLU A 79 3.86 24.83 -7.73
N PHE A 80 4.29 23.59 -7.51
CA PHE A 80 5.22 22.89 -8.40
C PHE A 80 4.66 22.64 -9.80
N PHE A 81 3.40 22.24 -9.90
CA PHE A 81 2.74 21.93 -11.16
C PHE A 81 1.88 23.08 -11.71
N HIS A 82 1.78 24.21 -11.01
CA HIS A 82 0.92 25.34 -11.38
C HIS A 82 -0.55 24.94 -11.58
N ILE A 83 -1.09 24.14 -10.68
CA ILE A 83 -2.47 23.65 -10.69
C ILE A 83 -3.20 24.09 -9.43
N VAL A 84 -4.52 23.90 -9.43
CA VAL A 84 -5.35 24.05 -8.23
C VAL A 84 -5.94 22.70 -7.88
N ILE A 85 -5.76 22.26 -6.65
CA ILE A 85 -6.33 21.02 -6.10
C ILE A 85 -7.46 21.41 -5.15
N THR A 86 -8.70 21.29 -5.61
CA THR A 86 -9.87 21.61 -4.78
C THR A 86 -10.19 20.51 -3.78
N GLU A 87 -10.95 20.85 -2.74
CA GLU A 87 -11.43 19.85 -1.77
C GLU A 87 -12.31 18.80 -2.45
N GLU A 88 -13.13 19.20 -3.42
CA GLU A 88 -13.96 18.28 -4.21
C GLU A 88 -13.11 17.23 -4.92
N MET A 89 -12.03 17.64 -5.60
CA MET A 89 -11.08 16.71 -6.24
C MET A 89 -10.45 15.73 -5.24
N ILE A 90 -10.18 16.19 -4.00
CA ILE A 90 -9.65 15.31 -2.94
C ILE A 90 -10.72 14.32 -2.49
N ARG A 91 -11.97 14.74 -2.32
CA ARG A 91 -13.08 13.86 -1.96
C ARG A 91 -13.33 12.80 -3.04
N ASP A 92 -13.32 13.18 -4.31
CA ASP A 92 -13.44 12.24 -5.43
C ASP A 92 -12.31 11.22 -5.44
N ALA A 93 -11.07 11.67 -5.20
CA ALA A 93 -9.92 10.79 -5.10
C ALA A 93 -10.00 9.85 -3.88
N VAL A 94 -10.53 10.32 -2.75
CA VAL A 94 -10.78 9.50 -1.56
C VAL A 94 -11.82 8.43 -1.87
N HIS A 95 -12.94 8.81 -2.47
CA HIS A 95 -14.00 7.87 -2.88
C HIS A 95 -13.45 6.76 -3.76
N LEU A 96 -12.79 7.12 -4.87
CA LEU A 96 -12.18 6.15 -5.77
C LEU A 96 -11.17 5.23 -5.06
N ASN A 97 -10.32 5.78 -4.20
CA ASN A 97 -9.35 4.97 -3.45
C ASN A 97 -10.03 4.04 -2.44
N ASN A 98 -11.14 4.44 -1.84
CA ASN A 98 -11.94 3.58 -0.97
C ASN A 98 -12.56 2.42 -1.75
N GLU A 99 -13.13 2.68 -2.94
CA GLU A 99 -13.64 1.62 -3.83
C GLU A 99 -12.54 0.62 -4.21
N ILE A 100 -11.36 1.10 -4.56
CA ILE A 100 -10.20 0.24 -4.88
C ILE A 100 -9.82 -0.61 -3.67
N ARG A 101 -9.71 -0.02 -2.46
CA ARG A 101 -9.41 -0.77 -1.24
C ARG A 101 -10.44 -1.86 -0.97
N MET A 102 -11.72 -1.52 -1.07
CA MET A 102 -12.80 -2.47 -0.83
C MET A 102 -12.79 -3.60 -1.86
N SER A 103 -12.57 -3.31 -3.13
CA SER A 103 -12.49 -4.34 -4.16
C SER A 103 -11.33 -5.31 -3.91
N LEU A 104 -10.15 -4.80 -3.57
CA LEU A 104 -8.99 -5.64 -3.24
C LEU A 104 -9.17 -6.40 -1.92
N LYS A 105 -9.84 -5.80 -0.93
CA LYS A 105 -10.21 -6.49 0.31
C LYS A 105 -11.12 -7.68 0.00
N ASN A 106 -12.16 -7.47 -0.81
CA ASN A 106 -13.08 -8.54 -1.23
C ASN A 106 -12.34 -9.66 -1.97
N LEU A 107 -11.34 -9.33 -2.78
CA LEU A 107 -10.48 -10.34 -3.41
C LEU A 107 -9.72 -11.17 -2.37
N CYS A 108 -9.11 -10.51 -1.36
CA CYS A 108 -8.41 -11.21 -0.29
C CYS A 108 -9.37 -12.08 0.55
N GLU A 109 -10.61 -11.64 0.75
CA GLU A 109 -11.64 -12.38 1.50
C GLU A 109 -11.97 -13.76 0.86
N LEU A 110 -11.74 -13.93 -0.44
CA LEU A 110 -11.90 -15.24 -1.09
C LEU A 110 -11.02 -16.32 -0.45
N MET A 111 -9.87 -15.91 0.11
CA MET A 111 -8.96 -16.84 0.76
C MET A 111 -9.45 -17.35 2.12
N LYS A 112 -10.61 -16.88 2.60
CA LYS A 112 -11.32 -17.46 3.74
C LYS A 112 -11.99 -18.80 3.42
N LEU A 113 -12.26 -19.06 2.13
CA LEU A 113 -12.82 -20.34 1.70
C LEU A 113 -11.85 -21.50 1.98
N ASP A 114 -12.40 -22.66 2.35
CA ASP A 114 -11.63 -23.89 2.60
C ASP A 114 -12.29 -25.06 1.87
N PRO A 115 -11.64 -25.63 0.86
CA PRO A 115 -10.30 -25.33 0.33
C PRO A 115 -10.16 -23.93 -0.28
N ALA A 116 -8.92 -23.41 -0.29
CA ALA A 116 -8.66 -22.11 -0.91
C ALA A 116 -8.92 -22.14 -2.43
N PRO A 117 -9.53 -21.10 -3.01
CA PRO A 117 -9.89 -21.09 -4.43
C PRO A 117 -8.69 -21.00 -5.36
N VAL A 118 -7.65 -20.27 -4.96
CA VAL A 118 -6.44 -20.01 -5.74
C VAL A 118 -5.20 -19.95 -4.83
N LYS A 119 -4.01 -19.86 -5.41
CA LYS A 119 -2.78 -19.69 -4.66
C LYS A 119 -2.70 -18.28 -4.03
N GLY A 120 -2.13 -18.21 -2.84
CA GLY A 120 -1.86 -16.91 -2.18
C GLY A 120 -0.85 -16.06 -2.96
N GLU A 121 0.08 -16.68 -3.70
CA GLU A 121 0.97 -15.96 -4.60
C GLU A 121 0.20 -15.17 -5.67
N ASP A 122 -0.87 -15.73 -6.23
CA ASP A 122 -1.66 -15.07 -7.27
C ASP A 122 -2.45 -13.89 -6.70
N ILE A 123 -3.04 -14.05 -5.51
CA ILE A 123 -3.68 -12.95 -4.78
C ILE A 123 -2.67 -11.82 -4.51
N GLN A 124 -1.48 -12.16 -4.03
CA GLN A 124 -0.43 -11.15 -3.75
C GLN A 124 0.00 -10.40 -5.01
N LYS A 125 0.18 -11.09 -6.13
CA LYS A 125 0.50 -10.47 -7.42
C LYS A 125 -0.59 -9.50 -7.87
N MET A 126 -1.86 -9.85 -7.67
CA MET A 126 -2.98 -8.98 -8.03
C MET A 126 -3.04 -7.74 -7.14
N VAL A 127 -2.94 -7.91 -5.81
CA VAL A 127 -2.92 -6.78 -4.85
C VAL A 127 -1.74 -5.85 -5.11
N GLN A 128 -0.57 -6.39 -5.42
CA GLN A 128 0.59 -5.56 -5.77
C GLN A 128 0.45 -4.93 -7.15
N GLY A 129 0.07 -5.71 -8.16
CA GLY A 129 -0.05 -5.22 -9.53
C GLY A 129 -1.06 -4.09 -9.68
N SER A 130 -2.14 -4.10 -8.88
CA SER A 130 -3.13 -3.02 -8.87
C SER A 130 -2.54 -1.65 -8.54
N LYS A 131 -1.47 -1.60 -7.74
CA LYS A 131 -0.80 -0.35 -7.34
C LYS A 131 0.02 0.30 -8.47
N TYR A 132 0.29 -0.44 -9.54
CA TYR A 132 1.08 0.02 -10.69
C TYR A 132 0.25 0.22 -11.96
N ARG A 133 -1.07 0.24 -11.82
CA ARG A 133 -1.95 0.54 -12.96
C ARG A 133 -2.00 2.05 -13.18
N PHE A 134 -1.89 2.49 -14.44
CA PHE A 134 -2.08 3.90 -14.80
C PHE A 134 -3.56 4.30 -14.77
N ASP A 135 -4.43 3.37 -15.12
CA ASP A 135 -5.89 3.57 -15.11
C ASP A 135 -6.47 3.02 -13.80
N PHE A 136 -6.38 3.81 -12.73
CA PHE A 136 -6.89 3.44 -11.41
C PHE A 136 -8.41 3.27 -11.38
N ALA A 137 -9.13 4.10 -12.13
CA ALA A 137 -10.59 4.11 -12.11
C ALA A 137 -11.21 2.77 -12.54
N THR A 138 -10.53 2.02 -13.39
CA THR A 138 -10.99 0.70 -13.85
C THR A 138 -10.67 -0.43 -12.86
N THR A 139 -9.86 -0.20 -11.84
CA THR A 139 -9.39 -1.26 -10.92
C THR A 139 -10.54 -2.00 -10.23
N PRO A 140 -11.56 -1.34 -9.65
CA PRO A 140 -12.67 -2.05 -9.00
C PRO A 140 -13.42 -2.99 -9.95
N GLY A 141 -13.67 -2.55 -11.18
CA GLY A 141 -14.34 -3.36 -12.21
C GLY A 141 -13.52 -4.60 -12.58
N VAL A 142 -12.23 -4.43 -12.86
CA VAL A 142 -11.32 -5.54 -13.20
C VAL A 142 -11.21 -6.54 -12.05
N VAL A 143 -11.09 -6.05 -10.82
CA VAL A 143 -11.03 -6.93 -9.64
C VAL A 143 -12.33 -7.70 -9.46
N LYS A 144 -13.47 -7.04 -9.67
CA LYS A 144 -14.80 -7.71 -9.64
C LYS A 144 -14.90 -8.84 -10.65
N GLU A 145 -14.52 -8.61 -11.90
CA GLU A 145 -14.53 -9.65 -12.95
C GLU A 145 -13.68 -10.86 -12.55
N VAL A 146 -12.52 -10.63 -11.94
CA VAL A 146 -11.65 -11.70 -11.45
C VAL A 146 -12.29 -12.46 -10.29
N ILE A 147 -12.89 -11.77 -9.33
CA ILE A 147 -13.64 -12.39 -8.24
C ILE A 147 -14.76 -13.27 -8.78
N ASP A 148 -15.57 -12.75 -9.71
CA ASP A 148 -16.69 -13.47 -10.31
C ASP A 148 -16.22 -14.73 -11.05
N LYS A 149 -15.10 -14.64 -11.76
CA LYS A 149 -14.48 -15.79 -12.42
C LYS A 149 -14.01 -16.85 -11.41
N ILE A 150 -13.24 -16.45 -10.41
CA ILE A 150 -12.75 -17.34 -9.35
C ILE A 150 -13.94 -18.05 -8.67
N MET A 151 -14.97 -17.32 -8.32
CA MET A 151 -16.15 -17.87 -7.65
C MET A 151 -16.95 -18.81 -8.55
N THR A 152 -17.02 -18.53 -9.84
CA THR A 152 -17.66 -19.43 -10.83
C THR A 152 -16.88 -20.74 -10.92
N GLU A 153 -15.57 -20.68 -11.04
CA GLU A 153 -14.70 -21.85 -11.09
C GLU A 153 -14.75 -22.65 -9.78
N TYR A 154 -14.74 -21.95 -8.64
CA TYR A 154 -14.87 -22.59 -7.32
C TYR A 154 -16.15 -23.40 -7.17
N ARG A 155 -17.29 -22.84 -7.59
CA ARG A 155 -18.61 -23.56 -7.60
C ARG A 155 -18.63 -24.78 -8.51
N GLN A 156 -17.74 -24.85 -9.51
CA GLN A 156 -17.54 -25.99 -10.39
C GLN A 156 -16.56 -27.03 -9.83
N GLY A 157 -16.10 -26.83 -8.58
CA GLY A 157 -15.13 -27.71 -7.92
C GLY A 157 -13.68 -27.45 -8.32
N LYS A 158 -13.39 -26.35 -9.02
CA LYS A 158 -12.02 -25.94 -9.34
C LYS A 158 -11.45 -25.09 -8.21
N HIS A 159 -10.74 -25.72 -7.32
CA HIS A 159 -10.07 -25.12 -6.17
C HIS A 159 -8.81 -25.93 -5.83
N LEU A 160 -8.00 -25.42 -4.93
CA LEU A 160 -6.85 -26.16 -4.43
C LEU A 160 -7.32 -27.37 -3.60
N GLU A 161 -6.43 -28.34 -3.42
CA GLU A 161 -6.63 -29.35 -2.40
C GLU A 161 -6.58 -28.72 -1.01
N LYS A 162 -7.21 -29.35 -0.03
CA LYS A 162 -7.15 -28.91 1.35
C LYS A 162 -5.71 -29.00 1.87
N ARG A 163 -5.18 -27.90 2.37
CA ARG A 163 -3.79 -27.74 2.79
C ARG A 163 -3.69 -26.95 4.10
N PRO A 164 -2.60 -27.07 4.86
CA PRO A 164 -2.31 -26.19 5.97
C PRO A 164 -2.35 -24.71 5.53
N ARG A 165 -3.13 -23.91 6.26
CA ARG A 165 -3.39 -22.50 5.97
C ARG A 165 -2.36 -21.63 6.68
N ILE A 166 -1.64 -20.81 5.94
CA ILE A 166 -0.48 -20.06 6.44
C ILE A 166 -0.76 -18.55 6.36
N LEU A 167 -0.56 -17.85 7.48
CA LEU A 167 -0.44 -16.40 7.53
C LEU A 167 1.03 -16.01 7.36
N VAL A 168 1.30 -15.11 6.43
CA VAL A 168 2.63 -14.49 6.27
C VAL A 168 2.56 -13.06 6.80
N THR A 169 3.38 -12.73 7.77
CA THR A 169 3.45 -11.39 8.36
C THR A 169 4.88 -10.85 8.33
N GLY A 170 5.05 -9.54 8.46
CA GLY A 170 6.36 -8.89 8.56
C GLY A 170 6.57 -7.74 7.59
N CYS A 171 7.74 -7.73 6.93
CA CYS A 171 8.11 -6.68 5.96
C CYS A 171 7.44 -6.90 4.59
N PRO A 172 7.46 -5.88 3.69
CA PRO A 172 6.92 -6.00 2.34
C PRO A 172 7.50 -7.19 1.56
N ILE A 173 6.63 -7.92 0.85
CA ILE A 173 6.98 -9.03 -0.03
C ILE A 173 6.56 -8.68 -1.45
N GLY A 174 7.50 -8.75 -2.40
CA GLY A 174 7.27 -8.49 -3.83
C GLY A 174 8.52 -8.79 -4.65
N GLY A 175 8.39 -8.87 -5.97
CA GLY A 175 9.52 -9.23 -6.83
C GLY A 175 10.14 -10.57 -6.41
N ASP A 176 11.45 -10.60 -6.26
CA ASP A 176 12.19 -11.82 -5.90
C ASP A 176 11.84 -12.40 -4.52
N SER A 177 11.31 -11.59 -3.60
CA SER A 177 10.88 -12.07 -2.28
C SER A 177 9.58 -12.88 -2.30
N LEU A 178 8.86 -12.93 -3.43
CA LEU A 178 7.74 -13.86 -3.64
C LEU A 178 8.19 -15.33 -3.53
N LYS A 179 9.48 -15.62 -3.65
CA LYS A 179 10.04 -16.96 -3.40
C LYS A 179 9.66 -17.55 -2.03
N VAL A 180 9.41 -16.70 -1.03
CA VAL A 180 8.96 -17.16 0.30
C VAL A 180 7.56 -17.78 0.20
N ILE A 181 6.63 -17.13 -0.50
CA ILE A 181 5.27 -17.64 -0.71
C ILE A 181 5.33 -18.92 -1.54
N ARG A 182 6.10 -18.92 -2.62
CA ARG A 182 6.29 -20.11 -3.47
C ARG A 182 6.83 -21.29 -2.67
N ALA A 183 7.87 -21.07 -1.86
CA ALA A 183 8.44 -22.15 -1.02
C ALA A 183 7.39 -22.76 -0.08
N ILE A 184 6.49 -21.98 0.49
CA ILE A 184 5.39 -22.48 1.32
C ILE A 184 4.43 -23.31 0.47
N GLU A 185 3.99 -22.79 -0.68
CA GLU A 185 2.94 -23.41 -1.51
C GLU A 185 3.44 -24.64 -2.26
N ASP A 186 4.71 -24.66 -2.69
CA ASP A 186 5.35 -25.80 -3.34
C ASP A 186 5.62 -26.95 -2.35
N ASN A 187 5.69 -26.66 -1.05
CA ASN A 187 5.86 -27.68 0.01
C ASN A 187 4.55 -28.02 0.74
N GLY A 188 3.40 -27.81 0.09
CA GLY A 188 2.11 -28.32 0.54
C GLY A 188 1.31 -27.41 1.46
N GLY A 189 1.76 -26.18 1.74
CA GLY A 189 0.97 -25.13 2.40
C GLY A 189 0.10 -24.35 1.41
N VAL A 190 -0.75 -23.47 1.92
CA VAL A 190 -1.41 -22.40 1.16
C VAL A 190 -1.36 -21.09 1.95
N VAL A 191 -0.86 -20.04 1.33
CA VAL A 191 -0.81 -18.71 1.95
C VAL A 191 -2.19 -18.06 1.78
N VAL A 192 -2.90 -17.90 2.89
CA VAL A 192 -4.28 -17.38 2.88
C VAL A 192 -4.38 -15.91 3.31
N ALA A 193 -3.35 -15.38 3.94
CA ALA A 193 -3.28 -13.98 4.29
C ALA A 193 -1.82 -13.50 4.31
N ILE A 194 -1.61 -12.26 3.87
CA ILE A 194 -0.30 -11.60 3.91
C ILE A 194 -0.48 -10.28 4.64
N GLU A 195 -0.10 -10.27 5.92
CA GLU A 195 -0.22 -9.12 6.79
C GLU A 195 1.09 -8.32 6.78
N ASN A 196 1.23 -7.42 5.82
CA ASN A 196 2.35 -6.51 5.70
C ASN A 196 1.98 -5.28 4.86
N CYS A 197 2.94 -4.38 4.60
CA CYS A 197 2.72 -3.14 3.84
C CYS A 197 2.43 -3.39 2.35
N SER A 198 2.64 -4.58 1.81
CA SER A 198 2.28 -4.95 0.44
C SER A 198 1.02 -5.82 0.34
N GLY A 199 0.45 -6.23 1.47
CA GLY A 199 -0.73 -7.07 1.59
C GLY A 199 -1.92 -6.34 2.26
N VAL A 200 -2.66 -7.08 3.08
CA VAL A 200 -3.94 -6.63 3.66
C VAL A 200 -3.84 -5.42 4.59
N ARG A 201 -2.67 -5.15 5.19
CA ARG A 201 -2.49 -3.99 6.07
C ARG A 201 -2.85 -2.67 5.38
N THR A 202 -2.53 -2.52 4.10
CA THR A 202 -2.83 -1.29 3.35
C THR A 202 -4.28 -1.20 2.92
N LEU A 203 -5.00 -2.33 2.95
CA LEU A 203 -6.41 -2.42 2.58
C LEU A 203 -7.37 -2.16 3.75
N GLY A 204 -6.87 -1.87 4.95
CA GLY A 204 -7.61 -1.66 6.18
C GLY A 204 -8.89 -0.81 6.04
N ASN A 205 -9.32 -0.14 7.09
CA ASN A 205 -10.52 0.68 7.06
C ASN A 205 -10.43 1.79 5.99
N PRO A 206 -11.54 2.13 5.31
CA PRO A 206 -11.57 3.25 4.37
C PRO A 206 -11.30 4.59 5.07
N VAL A 207 -11.03 5.63 4.29
CA VAL A 207 -11.11 7.02 4.76
C VAL A 207 -12.60 7.34 4.97
N GLU A 208 -12.93 8.01 6.07
CA GLU A 208 -14.28 8.50 6.33
C GLU A 208 -14.66 9.56 5.28
N GLU A 209 -15.75 9.33 4.54
CA GLU A 209 -16.20 10.22 3.46
C GLU A 209 -17.21 11.27 3.96
N ASP A 210 -18.09 10.86 4.91
CA ASP A 210 -19.11 11.73 5.52
C ASP A 210 -18.51 12.53 6.69
N CYS A 211 -17.52 13.38 6.40
CA CYS A 211 -16.81 14.17 7.39
C CYS A 211 -16.75 15.65 6.99
N GLU A 212 -16.68 16.53 7.99
CA GLU A 212 -16.50 17.98 7.77
C GLU A 212 -15.11 18.30 7.23
N ASP A 213 -14.10 17.59 7.70
CA ASP A 213 -12.69 17.83 7.38
C ASP A 213 -12.05 16.60 6.74
N ILE A 214 -11.97 16.62 5.43
CA ILE A 214 -11.40 15.50 4.64
C ILE A 214 -9.91 15.29 4.91
N TYR A 215 -9.14 16.34 5.21
CA TYR A 215 -7.73 16.23 5.53
C TYR A 215 -7.50 15.52 6.86
N GLU A 216 -8.36 15.81 7.85
CA GLU A 216 -8.32 15.11 9.12
C GLU A 216 -8.72 13.64 8.95
N ALA A 217 -9.73 13.34 8.17
CA ALA A 217 -10.15 11.96 7.89
C ALA A 217 -9.03 11.15 7.22
N ILE A 218 -8.33 11.74 6.24
CA ILE A 218 -7.15 11.14 5.60
C ILE A 218 -6.05 10.94 6.64
N ALA A 219 -5.73 11.95 7.42
CA ALA A 219 -4.69 11.88 8.44
C ALA A 219 -4.99 10.79 9.47
N ARG A 220 -6.21 10.71 9.97
CA ARG A 220 -6.66 9.71 10.94
C ARG A 220 -6.56 8.29 10.39
N LYS A 221 -6.99 8.08 9.14
CA LYS A 221 -6.86 6.78 8.44
C LYS A 221 -5.41 6.30 8.38
N TYR A 222 -4.50 7.16 7.93
CA TYR A 222 -3.10 6.77 7.73
C TYR A 222 -2.29 6.75 9.03
N LEU A 223 -2.68 7.52 10.04
CA LEU A 223 -2.06 7.47 11.36
C LEU A 223 -2.43 6.19 12.12
N SER A 224 -3.60 5.61 11.88
CA SER A 224 -4.06 4.38 12.52
C SER A 224 -3.34 3.11 12.02
N THR A 225 -2.39 3.22 11.11
CA THR A 225 -1.61 2.10 10.60
C THR A 225 -0.68 1.55 11.69
N GLY A 226 -0.73 0.25 11.98
CA GLY A 226 0.16 -0.42 12.93
C GLY A 226 1.58 -0.58 12.40
N CYS A 227 2.25 0.52 12.12
CA CYS A 227 3.60 0.56 11.56
C CYS A 227 4.65 0.58 12.67
N SER A 228 5.76 -0.11 12.47
CA SER A 228 6.88 -0.18 13.43
C SER A 228 7.59 1.16 13.70
N ILE A 229 7.29 2.21 12.93
CA ILE A 229 7.79 3.57 13.21
C ILE A 229 7.03 4.26 14.35
N MET A 230 5.83 3.78 14.68
CA MET A 230 5.01 4.35 15.75
C MET A 230 5.52 3.94 17.14
N THR A 231 5.52 4.87 18.06
CA THR A 231 5.93 4.63 19.45
C THR A 231 5.01 5.42 20.39
N PRO A 232 4.19 4.72 21.21
CA PRO A 232 3.94 3.27 21.19
C PRO A 232 3.20 2.81 19.92
N ASN A 233 3.20 1.48 19.67
CA ASN A 233 2.51 0.85 18.55
C ASN A 233 1.45 -0.12 19.07
N ASP A 234 0.56 0.39 19.92
CA ASP A 234 -0.37 -0.42 20.71
C ASP A 234 -1.45 -1.09 19.84
N ASN A 235 -1.90 -0.40 18.78
CA ASN A 235 -2.92 -0.93 17.87
C ASN A 235 -2.41 -2.04 16.94
N ARG A 236 -1.11 -2.37 16.97
CA ARG A 236 -0.54 -3.41 16.13
C ARG A 236 -1.13 -4.80 16.42
N ILE A 237 -1.41 -5.09 17.67
CA ILE A 237 -1.98 -6.38 18.11
C ILE A 237 -3.43 -6.50 17.62
N ASP A 238 -4.19 -5.41 17.69
CA ASP A 238 -5.60 -5.38 17.28
C ASP A 238 -5.79 -5.53 15.76
N LEU A 239 -4.73 -5.29 14.98
CA LEU A 239 -4.72 -5.37 13.53
C LEU A 239 -4.34 -6.77 12.99
N ILE A 240 -3.86 -7.67 13.84
CA ILE A 240 -3.46 -9.04 13.50
C ILE A 240 -4.51 -10.05 13.96
#